data_5d5de8f46de6473bc2c8ef6dc03ecaf4
#
_entry.id   5d5de8f46de6473bc2c8ef6dc03ecaf4
#
_cell.length_a   1.000
_cell.length_b   1.000
_cell.length_c   1.000
_cell.angle_alpha   90.00
_cell.angle_beta   90.00
_cell.angle_gamma   90.00
#
_symmetry.space_group_name_H-M   'P 1'
#
loop_
_entity.id
_entity.type
_entity.pdbx_description
1 polymer ?
#
loop_
_entity_poly.entity_id
_entity_poly.type
_entity_poly.pdbx_seq_one_letter_code
_entity_poly.pdbx_strand_id
1 'polypeptide(L)'
;MRAPRLLGTAVLAATAAWALVGAAAAQGPRREQLPSGLTLLVRENTATPVVAASLFVRVGSRWETEDDAGISHLLQQVLLKGTPTRSALEIAEAAEGLGGGISASADMDFSELRATALARNWKKMIELMVDVALRPTLPGAEIDGERQAMLTALRSRQDQPFPLAMDTVMSRVYGDHPYGRPILGRPAALERIDRAALLAYHQRFYRASRMILAVSGDVSARDVMAEVTRRFAAAPAGEDEPEPTLPAAAARADRTVLVRPSAQAQVLVAFLAPPTSHPDYAAVKVLTTALGGGMAGRLFTEVRDKQGLAYSTGGAYPSRLGPGVLYMHLGTAPANQVRAEAAMLGELERIRRDPVNPAELTRAKAYLLGQFALDRRTNARLAWYDAFFEVLGVGLDFADRYTRAVEAVTAEDVLRVARTYLAAPTIVTLGPAAQ
;
A
#
# COMPACT_ATOMS: atom_id res chain seq x y z
N MET A 1 44.70 -63.29 -32.53
CA MET A 1 44.69 -62.20 -33.51
C MET A 1 43.38 -61.39 -33.31
N ARG A 2 43.53 -60.17 -32.87
CA ARG A 2 42.72 -58.91 -33.09
C ARG A 2 41.23 -58.93 -32.88
N ALA A 3 40.82 -58.35 -31.76
CA ALA A 3 39.61 -57.48 -31.68
C ALA A 3 39.82 -56.17 -32.47
N PRO A 4 38.79 -55.46 -32.92
CA PRO A 4 38.56 -54.17 -32.19
C PRO A 4 37.08 -53.72 -32.03
N ARG A 5 36.84 -53.08 -30.95
CA ARG A 5 36.24 -51.75 -30.74
C ARG A 5 34.97 -51.36 -31.54
N LEU A 6 33.84 -51.30 -30.84
CA LEU A 6 32.77 -50.41 -31.10
C LEU A 6 32.15 -49.94 -29.72
N LEU A 7 32.74 -48.94 -29.09
CA LEU A 7 32.26 -48.23 -27.98
C LEU A 7 32.52 -46.74 -28.30
N GLY A 8 31.55 -46.04 -28.79
CA GLY A 8 31.77 -44.60 -29.07
C GLY A 8 30.68 -43.87 -29.84
N THR A 9 29.36 -44.12 -29.60
CA THR A 9 28.32 -43.28 -30.22
C THR A 9 27.03 -43.15 -29.42
N ALA A 10 27.01 -43.49 -28.14
CA ALA A 10 25.77 -43.41 -27.34
C ALA A 10 25.76 -42.29 -26.27
N VAL A 11 26.74 -41.38 -26.22
CA VAL A 11 26.84 -40.34 -25.16
C VAL A 11 26.43 -38.95 -25.64
N LEU A 12 26.22 -38.72 -26.94
CA LEU A 12 25.91 -37.39 -27.49
C LEU A 12 24.41 -37.11 -27.70
N ALA A 13 23.51 -38.06 -27.45
CA ALA A 13 22.06 -37.87 -27.60
C ALA A 13 21.31 -37.51 -26.29
N ALA A 14 21.96 -37.64 -25.13
CA ALA A 14 21.33 -37.40 -23.85
C ALA A 14 21.45 -35.95 -23.33
N THR A 15 22.32 -35.12 -23.92
CA THR A 15 22.54 -33.73 -23.48
C THR A 15 21.68 -32.68 -24.21
N ALA A 16 20.98 -33.08 -25.28
CA ALA A 16 20.11 -32.16 -26.03
C ALA A 16 18.64 -32.10 -25.53
N ALA A 17 18.23 -33.00 -24.63
CA ALA A 17 16.84 -33.03 -24.11
C ALA A 17 16.61 -32.19 -22.84
N TRP A 18 17.65 -31.64 -22.25
CA TRP A 18 17.53 -30.77 -21.03
C TRP A 18 17.52 -29.28 -21.33
N ALA A 19 17.62 -28.86 -22.57
CA ALA A 19 17.62 -27.43 -22.95
C ALA A 19 16.24 -26.86 -23.36
N LEU A 20 15.17 -27.65 -23.22
CA LEU A 20 13.80 -27.25 -23.59
C LEU A 20 12.80 -27.24 -22.43
N VAL A 21 13.26 -27.26 -21.17
CA VAL A 21 12.47 -26.67 -20.09
C VAL A 21 12.72 -25.18 -20.19
N GLY A 22 12.13 -24.58 -21.22
CA GLY A 22 12.05 -23.13 -21.37
C GLY A 22 11.47 -22.61 -20.07
N ALA A 23 12.23 -21.77 -19.38
CA ALA A 23 11.68 -20.89 -18.37
C ALA A 23 10.42 -20.27 -18.98
N ALA A 24 9.23 -20.69 -18.54
CA ALA A 24 8.03 -19.90 -18.72
C ALA A 24 8.34 -18.61 -17.98
N ALA A 25 8.89 -17.64 -18.71
CA ALA A 25 9.04 -16.29 -18.20
C ALA A 25 7.68 -15.94 -17.64
N ALA A 26 7.61 -15.64 -16.36
CA ALA A 26 6.37 -15.26 -15.72
C ALA A 26 5.79 -14.09 -16.52
N GLN A 27 4.86 -14.40 -17.41
CA GLN A 27 4.25 -13.38 -18.25
C GLN A 27 3.55 -12.39 -17.31
N GLY A 28 3.73 -11.09 -17.58
CA GLY A 28 3.00 -10.05 -16.86
C GLY A 28 1.50 -10.35 -16.89
N PRO A 29 0.69 -9.70 -16.03
CA PRO A 29 -0.73 -9.93 -16.03
C PRO A 29 -1.34 -9.52 -17.38
N ARG A 30 -2.32 -10.29 -17.86
CA ARG A 30 -3.15 -9.88 -18.99
C ARG A 30 -4.13 -8.83 -18.51
N ARG A 31 -4.26 -7.74 -19.28
CA ARG A 31 -5.20 -6.64 -19.03
C ARG A 31 -6.29 -6.64 -20.07
N GLU A 32 -7.53 -6.64 -19.60
CA GLU A 32 -8.72 -6.55 -20.43
C GLU A 32 -9.69 -5.52 -19.85
N GLN A 33 -10.36 -4.78 -20.70
CA GLN A 33 -11.50 -3.95 -20.30
C GLN A 33 -12.78 -4.64 -20.73
N LEU A 34 -13.60 -5.01 -19.75
CA LEU A 34 -14.84 -5.74 -20.00
C LEU A 34 -15.95 -4.80 -20.51
N PRO A 35 -16.99 -5.34 -21.17
CA PRO A 35 -18.13 -4.54 -21.64
C PRO A 35 -18.85 -3.75 -20.55
N SER A 36 -18.79 -4.22 -19.28
CA SER A 36 -19.30 -3.49 -18.11
C SER A 36 -18.47 -2.26 -17.73
N GLY A 37 -17.29 -2.06 -18.33
CA GLY A 37 -16.32 -1.04 -17.94
C GLY A 37 -15.28 -1.50 -16.92
N LEU A 38 -15.44 -2.68 -16.30
CA LEU A 38 -14.46 -3.22 -15.35
C LEU A 38 -13.10 -3.44 -16.01
N THR A 39 -12.03 -3.00 -15.37
CA THR A 39 -10.66 -3.41 -15.73
C THR A 39 -10.34 -4.75 -15.06
N LEU A 40 -10.07 -5.79 -15.85
CA LEU A 40 -9.69 -7.11 -15.39
C LEU A 40 -8.20 -7.35 -15.66
N LEU A 41 -7.47 -7.78 -14.62
CA LEU A 41 -6.07 -8.17 -14.66
C LEU A 41 -5.96 -9.64 -14.26
N VAL A 42 -5.35 -10.48 -15.08
CA VAL A 42 -5.20 -11.91 -14.77
C VAL A 42 -3.76 -12.34 -14.90
N ARG A 43 -3.22 -12.88 -13.83
CA ARG A 43 -1.88 -13.48 -13.77
C ARG A 43 -2.00 -14.99 -13.52
N GLU A 44 -1.71 -15.79 -14.53
CA GLU A 44 -1.62 -17.25 -14.39
C GLU A 44 -0.36 -17.60 -13.60
N ASN A 45 -0.52 -18.27 -12.47
CA ASN A 45 0.59 -18.72 -11.61
C ASN A 45 0.25 -20.05 -10.95
N THR A 46 0.73 -21.14 -11.53
CA THR A 46 0.47 -22.51 -11.11
C THR A 46 1.41 -23.02 -10.02
N ALA A 47 2.26 -22.17 -9.45
CA ALA A 47 3.24 -22.57 -8.43
C ALA A 47 2.60 -23.15 -7.16
N THR A 48 1.36 -22.76 -6.86
CA THR A 48 0.58 -23.29 -5.74
C THR A 48 -0.90 -23.38 -6.15
N PRO A 49 -1.68 -24.38 -5.62
CA PRO A 49 -3.09 -24.56 -5.96
C PRO A 49 -3.98 -23.55 -5.22
N VAL A 50 -3.62 -22.27 -5.27
CA VAL A 50 -4.30 -21.17 -4.60
C VAL A 50 -4.56 -20.05 -5.59
N VAL A 51 -5.72 -19.43 -5.49
CA VAL A 51 -6.12 -18.24 -6.25
C VAL A 51 -6.39 -17.10 -5.27
N ALA A 52 -5.93 -15.93 -5.61
CA ALA A 52 -6.22 -14.69 -4.91
C ALA A 52 -6.81 -13.66 -5.87
N ALA A 53 -7.71 -12.86 -5.35
CA ALA A 53 -8.31 -11.75 -6.07
C ALA A 53 -8.32 -10.49 -5.21
N SER A 54 -7.97 -9.37 -5.82
CA SER A 54 -8.08 -8.02 -5.24
C SER A 54 -8.98 -7.18 -6.15
N LEU A 55 -10.14 -6.79 -5.65
CA LEU A 55 -11.04 -5.84 -6.30
C LEU A 55 -10.81 -4.46 -5.70
N PHE A 56 -10.22 -3.57 -6.48
CA PHE A 56 -10.05 -2.18 -6.11
C PHE A 56 -11.17 -1.34 -6.70
N VAL A 57 -11.70 -0.44 -5.90
CA VAL A 57 -12.59 0.64 -6.35
C VAL A 57 -11.81 1.95 -6.28
N ARG A 58 -11.82 2.74 -7.35
CA ARG A 58 -11.11 4.03 -7.42
C ARG A 58 -11.81 5.09 -6.58
N VAL A 59 -11.90 4.83 -5.28
CA VAL A 59 -12.44 5.73 -4.25
C VAL A 59 -11.80 5.41 -2.91
N GLY A 60 -11.41 6.44 -2.18
CA GLY A 60 -10.81 6.35 -0.84
C GLY A 60 -10.94 7.68 -0.13
N SER A 61 -10.24 7.88 0.98
CA SER A 61 -10.42 9.07 1.81
C SER A 61 -10.10 10.40 1.11
N ARG A 62 -9.40 10.39 -0.02
CA ARG A 62 -9.17 11.60 -0.83
C ARG A 62 -10.44 12.14 -1.51
N TRP A 63 -11.49 11.33 -1.62
CA TRP A 63 -12.78 11.70 -2.18
C TRP A 63 -13.76 12.24 -1.13
N GLU A 64 -13.38 12.16 0.12
CA GLU A 64 -14.17 12.61 1.25
C GLU A 64 -14.05 14.11 1.46
N THR A 65 -15.12 14.70 1.95
CA THR A 65 -15.16 16.08 2.47
C THR A 65 -14.94 16.08 3.99
N GLU A 66 -14.95 17.27 4.62
CA GLU A 66 -14.93 17.36 6.08
C GLU A 66 -16.20 16.78 6.72
N ASP A 67 -17.33 16.83 6.00
CA ASP A 67 -18.64 16.41 6.51
C ASP A 67 -18.87 14.90 6.48
N ASP A 68 -18.16 14.18 5.60
CA ASP A 68 -18.25 12.73 5.43
C ASP A 68 -16.93 11.99 5.67
N ALA A 69 -15.97 12.65 6.33
CA ALA A 69 -14.67 12.08 6.64
C ALA A 69 -14.78 10.77 7.44
N GLY A 70 -14.28 9.68 6.84
CA GLY A 70 -14.36 8.31 7.37
C GLY A 70 -15.42 7.43 6.69
N ILE A 71 -16.22 7.96 5.77
CA ILE A 71 -17.28 7.19 5.10
C ILE A 71 -16.73 6.03 4.29
N SER A 72 -15.57 6.20 3.62
CA SER A 72 -14.91 5.12 2.88
C SER A 72 -14.55 3.97 3.81
N HIS A 73 -13.97 4.29 4.96
CA HIS A 73 -13.55 3.29 5.93
C HIS A 73 -14.76 2.59 6.56
N LEU A 74 -15.76 3.35 7.01
CA LEU A 74 -16.99 2.80 7.58
C LEU A 74 -17.70 1.88 6.60
N LEU A 75 -17.80 2.26 5.31
CA LEU A 75 -18.40 1.42 4.28
C LEU A 75 -17.65 0.09 4.17
N GLN A 76 -16.30 0.09 4.18
CA GLN A 76 -15.53 -1.16 4.11
C GLN A 76 -15.78 -2.07 5.32
N GLN A 77 -15.92 -1.51 6.52
CA GLN A 77 -16.21 -2.30 7.73
C GLN A 77 -17.58 -2.97 7.67
N VAL A 78 -18.59 -2.32 7.07
CA VAL A 78 -19.96 -2.85 6.99
C VAL A 78 -20.24 -3.60 5.70
N LEU A 79 -19.34 -3.56 4.70
CA LEU A 79 -19.54 -4.21 3.41
C LEU A 79 -19.76 -5.73 3.52
N LEU A 80 -19.05 -6.37 4.47
CA LEU A 80 -19.11 -7.81 4.73
C LEU A 80 -20.22 -8.20 5.73
N LYS A 81 -21.09 -7.28 6.15
CA LYS A 81 -22.09 -7.52 7.20
C LYS A 81 -23.44 -8.02 6.66
N GLY A 82 -23.57 -8.24 5.36
CA GLY A 82 -24.73 -8.87 4.76
C GLY A 82 -24.94 -8.53 3.30
N THR A 83 -25.53 -9.48 2.58
CA THR A 83 -26.09 -9.35 1.23
C THR A 83 -27.57 -9.79 1.27
N PRO A 84 -28.35 -9.62 0.18
CA PRO A 84 -29.74 -10.11 0.16
C PRO A 84 -29.89 -11.62 0.40
N THR A 85 -28.81 -12.39 0.19
CA THR A 85 -28.82 -13.85 0.26
C THR A 85 -27.95 -14.42 1.38
N ARG A 86 -27.19 -13.61 2.09
CA ARG A 86 -26.24 -14.06 3.13
C ARG A 86 -26.14 -13.05 4.27
N SER A 87 -26.19 -13.53 5.49
CA SER A 87 -25.80 -12.81 6.70
C SER A 87 -24.28 -12.65 6.79
N ALA A 88 -23.79 -11.85 7.74
CA ALA A 88 -22.37 -11.72 8.02
C ALA A 88 -21.69 -13.06 8.33
N LEU A 89 -22.33 -13.89 9.14
CA LEU A 89 -21.84 -15.23 9.49
C LEU A 89 -21.75 -16.12 8.25
N GLU A 90 -22.80 -16.17 7.44
CA GLU A 90 -22.82 -16.97 6.21
C GLU A 90 -21.78 -16.51 5.17
N ILE A 91 -21.45 -15.20 5.12
CA ILE A 91 -20.34 -14.67 4.30
C ILE A 91 -19.00 -15.21 4.82
N ALA A 92 -18.78 -15.16 6.14
CA ALA A 92 -17.56 -15.67 6.76
C ALA A 92 -17.40 -17.18 6.55
N GLU A 93 -18.45 -17.97 6.84
CA GLU A 93 -18.48 -19.43 6.64
C GLU A 93 -18.28 -19.81 5.16
N ALA A 94 -18.90 -19.06 4.24
CA ALA A 94 -18.70 -19.28 2.80
C ALA A 94 -17.24 -19.04 2.41
N ALA A 95 -16.60 -17.96 2.88
CA ALA A 95 -15.21 -17.65 2.59
C ALA A 95 -14.24 -18.70 3.18
N GLU A 96 -14.43 -19.10 4.43
CA GLU A 96 -13.63 -20.14 5.08
C GLU A 96 -13.81 -21.51 4.42
N GLY A 97 -15.04 -21.85 4.03
CA GLY A 97 -15.36 -23.09 3.30
C GLY A 97 -14.72 -23.18 1.92
N LEU A 98 -14.25 -22.06 1.35
CA LEU A 98 -13.45 -22.04 0.11
C LEU A 98 -11.98 -22.38 0.36
N GLY A 99 -11.55 -22.54 1.61
CA GLY A 99 -10.16 -22.76 2.02
C GLY A 99 -9.33 -21.48 2.01
N GLY A 100 -9.97 -20.34 2.31
CA GLY A 100 -9.31 -19.03 2.32
C GLY A 100 -10.06 -18.01 3.17
N GLY A 101 -10.24 -16.80 2.67
CA GLY A 101 -10.92 -15.73 3.39
C GLY A 101 -11.28 -14.56 2.50
N ILE A 102 -12.10 -13.66 3.03
CA ILE A 102 -12.48 -12.40 2.41
C ILE A 102 -12.29 -11.27 3.41
N SER A 103 -11.83 -10.10 2.96
CA SER A 103 -11.69 -8.91 3.80
C SER A 103 -11.79 -7.65 2.97
N ALA A 104 -12.19 -6.55 3.62
CA ALA A 104 -12.34 -5.26 3.01
C ALA A 104 -11.54 -4.19 3.76
N SER A 105 -11.02 -3.19 3.06
CA SER A 105 -10.26 -2.08 3.62
C SER A 105 -10.35 -0.84 2.75
N ALA A 106 -10.15 0.34 3.35
CA ALA A 106 -10.01 1.60 2.63
C ALA A 106 -8.60 2.15 2.77
N ASP A 107 -8.09 2.74 1.70
CA ASP A 107 -6.87 3.56 1.67
C ASP A 107 -7.22 5.00 1.28
N MET A 108 -6.24 5.85 1.12
CA MET A 108 -6.44 7.21 0.65
C MET A 108 -6.89 7.26 -0.81
N ASP A 109 -6.33 6.40 -1.66
CA ASP A 109 -6.52 6.44 -3.11
C ASP A 109 -7.55 5.42 -3.63
N PHE A 110 -7.82 4.36 -2.88
CA PHE A 110 -8.72 3.27 -3.28
C PHE A 110 -9.37 2.60 -2.07
N SER A 111 -10.46 1.86 -2.36
CA SER A 111 -11.05 0.87 -1.45
C SER A 111 -10.81 -0.52 -2.01
N GLU A 112 -10.53 -1.50 -1.16
CA GLU A 112 -10.19 -2.87 -1.55
C GLU A 112 -11.14 -3.89 -0.94
N LEU A 113 -11.59 -4.83 -1.76
CA LEU A 113 -12.13 -6.12 -1.32
C LEU A 113 -11.18 -7.21 -1.84
N ARG A 114 -10.58 -7.97 -0.94
CA ARG A 114 -9.67 -9.05 -1.30
C ARG A 114 -10.19 -10.39 -0.83
N ALA A 115 -9.94 -11.44 -1.62
CA ALA A 115 -10.28 -12.80 -1.26
C ALA A 115 -9.20 -13.77 -1.72
N THR A 116 -9.11 -14.90 -1.01
CA THR A 116 -8.27 -16.04 -1.37
C THR A 116 -9.08 -17.31 -1.30
N ALA A 117 -8.75 -18.29 -2.14
CA ALA A 117 -9.39 -19.61 -2.12
C ALA A 117 -8.44 -20.68 -2.69
N LEU A 118 -8.76 -21.95 -2.42
CA LEU A 118 -8.16 -23.04 -3.18
C LEU A 118 -8.56 -22.92 -4.67
N ALA A 119 -7.66 -23.29 -5.57
CA ALA A 119 -7.88 -23.14 -7.02
C ALA A 119 -9.19 -23.77 -7.50
N ARG A 120 -9.56 -24.94 -7.01
CA ARG A 120 -10.85 -25.58 -7.36
C ARG A 120 -12.10 -24.78 -6.98
N ASN A 121 -11.99 -23.79 -6.08
CA ASN A 121 -13.09 -23.00 -5.54
C ASN A 121 -13.13 -21.55 -6.09
N TRP A 122 -12.23 -21.16 -6.98
CA TRP A 122 -12.09 -19.78 -7.40
C TRP A 122 -13.35 -19.12 -7.97
N LYS A 123 -14.20 -19.91 -8.68
CA LYS A 123 -15.48 -19.38 -9.22
C LYS A 123 -16.46 -18.97 -8.13
N LYS A 124 -16.53 -19.77 -7.04
CA LYS A 124 -17.35 -19.43 -5.87
C LYS A 124 -16.78 -18.23 -5.11
N MET A 125 -15.46 -18.10 -5.06
CA MET A 125 -14.79 -16.91 -4.49
C MET A 125 -15.16 -15.64 -5.25
N ILE A 126 -15.09 -15.65 -6.59
CA ILE A 126 -15.50 -14.49 -7.41
C ILE A 126 -16.99 -14.20 -7.23
N GLU A 127 -17.85 -15.23 -7.16
CA GLU A 127 -19.29 -15.06 -6.87
C GLU A 127 -19.51 -14.33 -5.55
N LEU A 128 -18.86 -14.77 -4.47
CA LEU A 128 -18.98 -14.14 -3.15
C LEU A 128 -18.49 -12.69 -3.17
N MET A 129 -17.34 -12.43 -3.82
CA MET A 129 -16.81 -11.06 -3.95
C MET A 129 -17.76 -10.13 -4.68
N VAL A 130 -18.35 -10.59 -5.79
CA VAL A 130 -19.32 -9.80 -6.57
C VAL A 130 -20.59 -9.54 -5.77
N ASP A 131 -21.11 -10.54 -5.03
CA ASP A 131 -22.29 -10.40 -4.18
C ASP A 131 -22.07 -9.32 -3.12
N VAL A 132 -20.96 -9.40 -2.39
CA VAL A 132 -20.57 -8.43 -1.36
C VAL A 132 -20.31 -7.05 -1.95
N ALA A 133 -19.56 -6.96 -3.06
CA ALA A 133 -19.17 -5.67 -3.64
C ALA A 133 -20.36 -4.91 -4.23
N LEU A 134 -21.31 -5.60 -4.89
CA LEU A 134 -22.36 -4.93 -5.66
C LEU A 134 -23.71 -4.88 -4.93
N ARG A 135 -23.93 -5.73 -3.93
CA ARG A 135 -25.24 -5.88 -3.28
C ARG A 135 -25.18 -5.92 -1.75
N PRO A 136 -24.39 -5.02 -1.08
CA PRO A 136 -24.39 -5.01 0.37
C PRO A 136 -25.74 -4.52 0.90
N THR A 137 -26.24 -5.14 1.98
CA THR A 137 -27.49 -4.70 2.64
C THR A 137 -27.28 -3.57 3.63
N LEU A 138 -26.07 -3.39 4.13
CA LEU A 138 -25.66 -2.38 5.09
C LEU A 138 -26.65 -2.30 6.28
N PRO A 139 -26.72 -3.33 7.15
CA PRO A 139 -27.68 -3.37 8.25
C PRO A 139 -27.40 -2.26 9.27
N GLY A 140 -28.46 -1.56 9.75
CA GLY A 140 -28.32 -0.41 10.65
C GLY A 140 -27.58 -0.72 11.95
N ALA A 141 -27.88 -1.86 12.58
CA ALA A 141 -27.20 -2.29 13.81
C ALA A 141 -25.70 -2.53 13.62
N GLU A 142 -25.30 -3.08 12.46
CA GLU A 142 -23.89 -3.27 12.13
C GLU A 142 -23.18 -1.93 11.87
N ILE A 143 -23.86 -0.99 11.20
CA ILE A 143 -23.33 0.37 11.00
C ILE A 143 -23.08 1.05 12.35
N ASP A 144 -24.02 0.95 13.27
CA ASP A 144 -23.89 1.55 14.60
C ASP A 144 -22.74 0.92 15.40
N GLY A 145 -22.62 -0.41 15.33
CA GLY A 145 -21.52 -1.14 15.96
C GLY A 145 -20.14 -0.73 15.43
N GLU A 146 -19.98 -0.72 14.11
CA GLU A 146 -18.71 -0.34 13.47
C GLU A 146 -18.38 1.14 13.66
N ARG A 147 -19.38 2.03 13.65
CA ARG A 147 -19.18 3.45 14.00
C ARG A 147 -18.63 3.62 15.41
N GLN A 148 -19.18 2.90 16.41
CA GLN A 148 -18.68 2.95 17.78
C GLN A 148 -17.28 2.39 17.91
N ALA A 149 -16.96 1.32 17.18
CA ALA A 149 -15.61 0.77 17.11
C ALA A 149 -14.62 1.80 16.53
N MET A 150 -14.97 2.49 15.44
CA MET A 150 -14.15 3.55 14.84
C MET A 150 -13.96 4.73 15.78
N LEU A 151 -15.02 5.20 16.45
CA LEU A 151 -14.93 6.28 17.45
C LEU A 151 -14.00 5.88 18.62
N THR A 152 -14.08 4.65 19.06
CA THR A 152 -13.18 4.10 20.09
C THR A 152 -11.73 4.03 19.60
N ALA A 153 -11.51 3.57 18.36
CA ALA A 153 -10.18 3.53 17.74
C ALA A 153 -9.58 4.94 17.59
N LEU A 154 -10.37 5.95 17.22
CA LEU A 154 -9.92 7.34 17.15
C LEU A 154 -9.50 7.88 18.52
N ARG A 155 -10.27 7.59 19.59
CA ARG A 155 -9.89 7.99 20.96
C ARG A 155 -8.60 7.30 21.40
N SER A 156 -8.52 5.97 21.24
CA SER A 156 -7.32 5.20 21.57
C SER A 156 -6.07 5.71 20.81
N ARG A 157 -6.25 6.13 19.55
CA ARG A 157 -5.17 6.69 18.73
C ARG A 157 -4.64 8.00 19.29
N GLN A 158 -5.50 8.84 19.88
CA GLN A 158 -5.10 10.10 20.55
C GLN A 158 -4.32 9.86 21.85
N ASP A 159 -4.51 8.71 22.50
CA ASP A 159 -3.79 8.32 23.72
C ASP A 159 -2.43 7.68 23.43
N GLN A 160 -2.18 7.29 22.17
CA GLN A 160 -0.93 6.66 21.76
C GLN A 160 0.05 7.70 21.20
N PRO A 161 1.26 7.85 21.78
CA PRO A 161 2.20 8.92 21.40
C PRO A 161 2.58 8.92 19.91
N PHE A 162 2.96 7.77 19.34
CA PHE A 162 3.40 7.70 17.95
C PHE A 162 2.24 7.94 16.95
N PRO A 163 1.06 7.29 17.07
CA PRO A 163 -0.09 7.59 16.21
C PRO A 163 -0.53 9.05 16.26
N LEU A 164 -0.59 9.67 17.43
CA LEU A 164 -0.95 11.08 17.58
C LEU A 164 0.08 12.00 16.90
N ALA A 165 1.37 11.75 17.10
CA ALA A 165 2.43 12.52 16.44
C ALA A 165 2.40 12.33 14.92
N MET A 166 2.10 11.11 14.43
CA MET A 166 1.97 10.81 13.01
C MET A 166 0.78 11.53 12.37
N ASP A 167 -0.40 11.49 13.00
CA ASP A 167 -1.58 12.20 12.49
C ASP A 167 -1.32 13.72 12.46
N THR A 168 -0.63 14.23 13.47
CA THR A 168 -0.26 15.65 13.53
C THR A 168 0.71 16.01 12.40
N VAL A 169 1.78 15.24 12.18
CA VAL A 169 2.75 15.55 11.13
C VAL A 169 2.12 15.45 9.74
N MET A 170 1.26 14.46 9.49
CA MET A 170 0.55 14.33 8.21
C MET A 170 -0.37 15.53 7.96
N SER A 171 -1.16 15.93 8.95
CA SER A 171 -2.00 17.12 8.86
C SER A 171 -1.19 18.39 8.58
N ARG A 172 -0.01 18.54 9.17
CA ARG A 172 0.86 19.72 8.95
C ARG A 172 1.52 19.72 7.58
N VAL A 173 1.99 18.56 7.10
CA VAL A 173 2.61 18.45 5.77
C VAL A 173 1.61 18.71 4.65
N TYR A 174 0.42 18.15 4.78
CA TYR A 174 -0.58 18.21 3.71
C TYR A 174 -1.51 19.43 3.78
N GLY A 175 -1.65 20.06 4.97
CA GLY A 175 -2.59 21.17 5.15
C GLY A 175 -4.03 20.76 4.82
N ASP A 176 -4.67 21.49 3.92
CA ASP A 176 -6.06 21.23 3.50
C ASP A 176 -6.19 20.06 2.50
N HIS A 177 -5.09 19.51 2.01
CA HIS A 177 -5.14 18.35 1.13
C HIS A 177 -5.68 17.12 1.88
N PRO A 178 -6.61 16.34 1.29
CA PRO A 178 -7.27 15.20 1.98
C PRO A 178 -6.33 14.16 2.58
N TYR A 179 -5.12 14.00 2.06
CA TYR A 179 -4.12 13.09 2.64
C TYR A 179 -3.64 13.49 4.04
N GLY A 180 -3.93 14.71 4.48
CA GLY A 180 -3.68 15.17 5.85
C GLY A 180 -4.70 14.66 6.87
N ARG A 181 -5.80 14.04 6.43
CA ARG A 181 -6.84 13.50 7.30
C ARG A 181 -6.60 12.01 7.62
N PRO A 182 -6.85 11.56 8.85
CA PRO A 182 -6.86 10.14 9.17
C PRO A 182 -7.90 9.38 8.33
N ILE A 183 -7.57 8.21 7.79
CA ILE A 183 -8.52 7.35 7.05
C ILE A 183 -9.70 6.92 7.93
N LEU A 184 -9.50 6.83 9.25
CA LEU A 184 -10.57 6.59 10.23
C LEU A 184 -11.61 7.71 10.27
N GLY A 185 -11.33 8.87 9.64
CA GLY A 185 -12.22 10.00 9.62
C GLY A 185 -12.15 10.90 10.85
N ARG A 186 -13.23 11.61 11.11
CA ARG A 186 -13.38 12.54 12.25
C ARG A 186 -14.62 12.20 13.06
N PRO A 187 -14.59 12.30 14.40
CA PRO A 187 -15.73 11.96 15.25
C PRO A 187 -17.03 12.66 14.82
N ALA A 188 -16.99 13.97 14.58
CA ALA A 188 -18.16 14.75 14.20
C ALA A 188 -18.76 14.35 12.83
N ALA A 189 -17.96 13.87 11.89
CA ALA A 189 -18.43 13.34 10.61
C ALA A 189 -19.04 11.95 10.80
N LEU A 190 -18.33 11.05 11.52
CA LEU A 190 -18.80 9.69 11.78
C LEU A 190 -20.16 9.65 12.48
N GLU A 191 -20.43 10.56 13.42
CA GLU A 191 -21.70 10.65 14.12
C GLU A 191 -22.88 11.00 13.20
N ARG A 192 -22.61 11.65 12.05
CA ARG A 192 -23.64 12.05 11.07
C ARG A 192 -23.83 11.04 9.94
N ILE A 193 -22.84 10.18 9.67
CA ILE A 193 -22.95 9.21 8.58
C ILE A 193 -23.99 8.16 8.94
N ASP A 194 -25.12 8.19 8.28
CA ASP A 194 -26.21 7.22 8.44
C ASP A 194 -26.19 6.17 7.30
N ARG A 195 -27.16 5.25 7.34
CA ARG A 195 -27.32 4.22 6.31
C ARG A 195 -27.61 4.82 4.93
N ALA A 196 -28.36 5.91 4.87
CA ALA A 196 -28.70 6.55 3.59
C ALA A 196 -27.44 7.15 2.94
N ALA A 197 -26.59 7.81 3.71
CA ALA A 197 -25.31 8.32 3.25
C ALA A 197 -24.38 7.20 2.72
N LEU A 198 -24.28 6.08 3.44
CA LEU A 198 -23.49 4.92 3.02
C LEU A 198 -24.01 4.29 1.73
N LEU A 199 -25.34 4.16 1.59
CA LEU A 199 -25.96 3.66 0.36
C LEU A 199 -25.73 4.60 -0.81
N ALA A 200 -25.89 5.90 -0.61
CA ALA A 200 -25.63 6.90 -1.64
C ALA A 200 -24.16 6.87 -2.08
N TYR A 201 -23.22 6.78 -1.12
CA TYR A 201 -21.80 6.67 -1.39
C TYR A 201 -21.47 5.38 -2.16
N HIS A 202 -22.02 4.23 -1.76
CA HIS A 202 -21.86 2.98 -2.47
C HIS A 202 -22.39 3.07 -3.90
N GLN A 203 -23.62 3.55 -4.11
CA GLN A 203 -24.25 3.69 -5.44
C GLN A 203 -23.47 4.64 -6.34
N ARG A 204 -22.87 5.67 -5.78
CA ARG A 204 -22.06 6.65 -6.50
C ARG A 204 -20.76 6.04 -7.02
N PHE A 205 -20.04 5.28 -6.20
CA PHE A 205 -18.67 4.88 -6.49
C PHE A 205 -18.49 3.41 -6.87
N TYR A 206 -19.41 2.51 -6.49
CA TYR A 206 -19.26 1.07 -6.76
C TYR A 206 -19.85 0.71 -8.14
N ARG A 207 -19.27 1.32 -9.17
CA ARG A 207 -19.59 1.11 -10.59
C ARG A 207 -18.45 0.36 -11.27
N ALA A 208 -18.78 -0.49 -12.23
CA ALA A 208 -17.81 -1.34 -12.90
C ALA A 208 -16.68 -0.53 -13.56
N SER A 209 -16.96 0.65 -14.12
CA SER A 209 -15.96 1.54 -14.72
C SER A 209 -14.89 2.04 -13.74
N ARG A 210 -15.24 2.11 -12.46
CA ARG A 210 -14.31 2.50 -11.38
C ARG A 210 -13.60 1.33 -10.72
N MET A 211 -13.90 0.09 -11.15
CA MET A 211 -13.39 -1.12 -10.54
C MET A 211 -12.23 -1.72 -11.34
N ILE A 212 -11.25 -2.20 -10.60
CA ILE A 212 -10.11 -2.99 -11.10
C ILE A 212 -10.13 -4.32 -10.34
N LEU A 213 -10.34 -5.42 -11.05
CA LEU A 213 -10.24 -6.76 -10.47
C LEU A 213 -8.95 -7.42 -10.94
N ALA A 214 -8.03 -7.65 -10.03
CA ALA A 214 -6.83 -8.43 -10.29
C ALA A 214 -6.98 -9.85 -9.70
N VAL A 215 -6.69 -10.85 -10.51
CA VAL A 215 -6.73 -12.28 -10.14
C VAL A 215 -5.37 -12.90 -10.41
N SER A 216 -4.77 -13.54 -9.41
CA SER A 216 -3.49 -14.25 -9.56
C SER A 216 -3.61 -15.64 -8.96
N GLY A 217 -3.13 -16.66 -9.67
CA GLY A 217 -3.10 -18.03 -9.15
C GLY A 217 -3.23 -19.10 -10.22
N ASP A 218 -3.53 -20.32 -9.76
CA ASP A 218 -3.73 -21.49 -10.60
C ASP A 218 -5.11 -21.46 -11.27
N VAL A 219 -5.21 -20.63 -12.29
CA VAL A 219 -6.39 -20.40 -13.12
C VAL A 219 -5.99 -20.13 -14.57
N SER A 220 -6.91 -20.35 -15.48
CA SER A 220 -6.80 -19.92 -16.88
C SER A 220 -7.38 -18.51 -17.04
N ALA A 221 -6.62 -17.62 -17.67
CA ALA A 221 -7.07 -16.24 -17.95
C ALA A 221 -8.35 -16.21 -18.78
N ARG A 222 -8.50 -17.15 -19.71
CA ARG A 222 -9.73 -17.32 -20.52
C ARG A 222 -10.95 -17.62 -19.64
N ASP A 223 -10.81 -18.55 -18.69
CA ASP A 223 -11.92 -18.96 -17.84
C ASP A 223 -12.28 -17.88 -16.83
N VAL A 224 -11.27 -17.19 -16.27
CA VAL A 224 -11.48 -16.02 -15.39
C VAL A 224 -12.21 -14.92 -16.14
N MET A 225 -11.80 -14.58 -17.36
CA MET A 225 -12.44 -13.56 -18.20
C MET A 225 -13.92 -13.92 -18.45
N ALA A 226 -14.22 -15.16 -18.82
CA ALA A 226 -15.60 -15.61 -19.07
C ALA A 226 -16.46 -15.50 -17.80
N GLU A 227 -15.96 -15.98 -16.66
CA GLU A 227 -16.71 -15.95 -15.39
C GLU A 227 -16.93 -14.51 -14.89
N VAL A 228 -15.88 -13.66 -14.91
CA VAL A 228 -15.97 -12.27 -14.45
C VAL A 228 -16.91 -11.46 -15.37
N THR A 229 -16.81 -11.63 -16.70
CA THR A 229 -17.74 -10.98 -17.64
C THR A 229 -19.20 -11.32 -17.31
N ARG A 230 -19.48 -12.61 -17.08
CA ARG A 230 -20.82 -13.06 -16.71
C ARG A 230 -21.30 -12.47 -15.38
N ARG A 231 -20.43 -12.42 -14.36
CA ARG A 231 -20.80 -11.95 -13.01
C ARG A 231 -20.97 -10.43 -12.94
N PHE A 232 -20.22 -9.68 -13.71
CA PHE A 232 -20.31 -8.22 -13.76
C PHE A 232 -21.23 -7.69 -14.87
N ALA A 233 -21.95 -8.58 -15.58
CA ALA A 233 -22.86 -8.16 -16.65
C ALA A 233 -24.01 -7.23 -16.14
N ALA A 234 -24.44 -7.41 -14.90
CA ALA A 234 -25.47 -6.59 -14.26
C ALA A 234 -24.89 -5.52 -13.29
N ALA A 235 -23.57 -5.31 -13.31
CA ALA A 235 -22.97 -4.27 -12.49
C ALA A 235 -23.48 -2.88 -12.92
N PRO A 236 -23.68 -1.96 -11.96
CA PRO A 236 -24.14 -0.61 -12.31
C PRO A 236 -23.23 0.02 -13.34
N ALA A 237 -23.82 0.41 -14.47
CA ALA A 237 -23.17 1.24 -15.47
C ALA A 237 -23.32 2.73 -15.11
N GLY A 238 -22.49 3.59 -15.67
CA GLY A 238 -22.59 5.02 -15.49
C GLY A 238 -21.31 5.72 -15.92
N GLU A 239 -21.40 7.01 -16.16
CA GLU A 239 -20.22 7.83 -16.43
C GLU A 239 -19.32 7.84 -15.18
N ASP A 240 -18.01 7.83 -15.41
CA ASP A 240 -17.04 8.05 -14.36
C ASP A 240 -17.15 9.48 -13.84
N GLU A 241 -17.21 9.64 -12.53
CA GLU A 241 -17.06 10.95 -11.96
C GLU A 241 -15.65 11.49 -12.22
N PRO A 242 -15.54 12.78 -12.59
CA PRO A 242 -14.23 13.39 -12.74
C PRO A 242 -13.46 13.32 -11.43
N GLU A 243 -12.12 13.16 -11.52
CA GLU A 243 -11.26 13.20 -10.36
C GLU A 243 -11.48 14.51 -9.56
N PRO A 244 -11.52 14.43 -8.22
CA PRO A 244 -11.76 15.62 -7.41
C PRO A 244 -10.62 16.63 -7.59
N THR A 245 -10.99 17.91 -7.73
CA THR A 245 -10.01 18.99 -7.66
C THR A 245 -9.57 19.13 -6.22
N LEU A 246 -8.34 18.73 -5.92
CA LEU A 246 -7.79 18.73 -4.57
C LEU A 246 -6.97 20.00 -4.32
N PRO A 247 -6.99 20.55 -3.08
CA PRO A 247 -6.05 21.59 -2.68
C PRO A 247 -4.61 21.16 -2.91
N ALA A 248 -3.76 22.08 -3.37
CA ALA A 248 -2.35 21.79 -3.54
C ALA A 248 -1.66 21.65 -2.17
N ALA A 249 -0.92 20.55 -1.98
CA ALA A 249 0.02 20.46 -0.89
C ALA A 249 1.29 21.26 -1.24
N ALA A 250 1.73 22.13 -0.34
CA ALA A 250 2.92 22.96 -0.55
C ALA A 250 3.98 22.67 0.52
N ALA A 251 5.22 22.42 0.08
CA ALA A 251 6.32 22.21 0.99
C ALA A 251 6.58 23.48 1.81
N ARG A 252 6.50 23.35 3.13
CA ARG A 252 6.81 24.44 4.08
C ARG A 252 7.46 23.88 5.33
N ALA A 253 8.40 24.64 5.90
CA ALA A 253 8.93 24.32 7.20
C ALA A 253 7.87 24.63 8.28
N ASP A 254 7.64 23.69 9.17
CA ASP A 254 6.73 23.85 10.32
C ASP A 254 7.28 23.09 11.54
N ARG A 255 6.91 23.54 12.71
CA ARG A 255 7.28 22.89 13.96
C ARG A 255 6.12 22.87 14.94
N THR A 256 5.78 21.71 15.43
CA THR A 256 4.74 21.49 16.42
C THR A 256 5.29 20.69 17.59
N VAL A 257 5.05 21.17 18.80
CA VAL A 257 5.40 20.50 20.06
C VAL A 257 4.13 20.07 20.76
N LEU A 258 3.97 18.76 20.98
CA LEU A 258 2.85 18.19 21.71
C LEU A 258 3.33 17.79 23.11
N VAL A 259 2.83 18.51 24.12
CA VAL A 259 3.15 18.20 25.51
C VAL A 259 2.14 17.20 26.06
N ARG A 260 2.60 15.99 26.35
CA ARG A 260 1.78 14.89 26.90
C ARG A 260 2.58 14.07 27.89
N PRO A 261 2.00 13.60 29.00
CA PRO A 261 2.61 12.60 29.84
C PRO A 261 2.93 11.33 29.02
N SER A 262 4.19 10.97 28.90
CA SER A 262 4.60 9.81 28.15
C SER A 262 5.93 9.27 28.69
N ALA A 263 6.07 7.95 28.74
CA ALA A 263 7.33 7.29 29.09
C ALA A 263 8.40 7.43 27.99
N GLN A 264 7.97 7.71 26.74
CA GLN A 264 8.86 7.94 25.61
C GLN A 264 8.51 9.24 24.91
N ALA A 265 9.51 9.97 24.50
CA ALA A 265 9.35 11.07 23.55
C ALA A 265 9.38 10.54 22.12
N GLN A 266 8.57 11.15 21.25
CA GLN A 266 8.54 10.88 19.82
C GLN A 266 9.07 12.10 19.06
N VAL A 267 9.90 11.87 18.06
CA VAL A 267 10.36 12.89 17.11
C VAL A 267 10.04 12.41 15.70
N LEU A 268 9.26 13.17 14.98
CA LEU A 268 8.93 12.93 13.57
C LEU A 268 9.39 14.12 12.74
N VAL A 269 10.06 13.83 11.64
CA VAL A 269 10.46 14.83 10.63
C VAL A 269 9.94 14.35 9.29
N ALA A 270 9.09 15.14 8.66
CA ALA A 270 8.46 14.80 7.40
C ALA A 270 8.64 15.89 6.34
N PHE A 271 8.58 15.48 5.11
CA PHE A 271 8.76 16.33 3.93
C PHE A 271 7.74 15.97 2.87
N LEU A 272 7.21 16.96 2.19
CA LEU A 272 6.43 16.72 0.99
C LEU A 272 7.34 16.11 -0.08
N ALA A 273 6.87 15.05 -0.74
CA ALA A 273 7.62 14.26 -1.70
C ALA A 273 6.79 14.04 -2.99
N PRO A 274 7.40 13.64 -4.11
CA PRO A 274 6.69 13.49 -5.36
C PRO A 274 5.73 12.28 -5.35
N PRO A 275 4.75 12.21 -6.29
CA PRO A 275 3.91 11.02 -6.48
C PRO A 275 4.72 9.84 -7.06
N THR A 276 4.11 8.64 -7.04
CA THR A 276 4.75 7.42 -7.57
C THR A 276 5.11 7.50 -9.05
N SER A 277 4.35 8.26 -9.84
CA SER A 277 4.59 8.46 -11.27
C SER A 277 5.75 9.38 -11.61
N HIS A 278 6.32 10.09 -10.62
CA HIS A 278 7.38 11.08 -10.84
C HIS A 278 8.72 10.40 -11.16
N PRO A 279 9.56 10.98 -12.07
CA PRO A 279 10.90 10.43 -12.37
C PRO A 279 11.82 10.27 -11.17
N ASP A 280 11.73 11.14 -10.17
CA ASP A 280 12.54 11.08 -8.95
C ASP A 280 12.10 9.99 -7.95
N TYR A 281 10.97 9.31 -8.20
CA TYR A 281 10.42 8.34 -7.24
C TYR A 281 11.43 7.28 -6.78
N ALA A 282 12.18 6.67 -7.71
CA ALA A 282 13.18 5.66 -7.38
C ALA A 282 14.34 6.24 -6.54
N ALA A 283 14.82 7.42 -6.89
CA ALA A 283 15.90 8.08 -6.14
C ALA A 283 15.46 8.48 -4.73
N VAL A 284 14.22 8.97 -4.55
CA VAL A 284 13.64 9.28 -3.22
C VAL A 284 13.45 8.00 -2.39
N LYS A 285 13.07 6.87 -3.00
CA LYS A 285 13.03 5.56 -2.31
C LYS A 285 14.41 5.13 -1.81
N VAL A 286 15.45 5.28 -2.64
CA VAL A 286 16.83 4.97 -2.24
C VAL A 286 17.31 5.92 -1.14
N LEU A 287 17.06 7.22 -1.25
CA LEU A 287 17.34 8.23 -0.22
C LEU A 287 16.69 7.82 1.13
N THR A 288 15.40 7.52 1.10
CA THR A 288 14.64 7.13 2.31
C THR A 288 15.23 5.87 2.95
N THR A 289 15.62 4.90 2.09
CA THR A 289 16.21 3.64 2.57
C THR A 289 17.62 3.86 3.15
N ALA A 290 18.45 4.70 2.57
CA ALA A 290 19.76 5.05 3.13
C ALA A 290 19.64 5.74 4.49
N LEU A 291 18.63 6.58 4.69
CA LEU A 291 18.39 7.26 5.97
C LEU A 291 17.78 6.32 7.02
N GLY A 292 16.67 5.70 6.73
CA GLY A 292 15.85 4.99 7.73
C GLY A 292 15.47 3.55 7.36
N GLY A 293 16.07 2.95 6.31
CA GLY A 293 15.77 1.60 5.85
C GLY A 293 16.51 0.52 6.64
N GLY A 294 15.79 -0.15 7.56
CA GLY A 294 16.32 -1.28 8.32
C GLY A 294 17.47 -0.90 9.27
N MET A 295 18.17 -1.92 9.77
CA MET A 295 19.25 -1.75 10.76
C MET A 295 20.56 -1.18 10.19
N ALA A 296 20.69 -1.07 8.88
CA ALA A 296 21.87 -0.49 8.21
C ALA A 296 21.67 0.97 7.76
N GLY A 297 20.47 1.55 7.97
CA GLY A 297 20.18 2.95 7.70
C GLY A 297 20.91 3.89 8.69
N ARG A 298 21.17 5.12 8.24
CA ARG A 298 21.93 6.12 9.05
C ARG A 298 21.29 6.37 10.42
N LEU A 299 19.97 6.48 10.49
CA LEU A 299 19.29 6.73 11.76
C LEU A 299 19.48 5.59 12.75
N PHE A 300 19.52 4.36 12.27
CA PHE A 300 19.79 3.21 13.15
C PHE A 300 21.27 3.19 13.58
N THR A 301 22.20 3.27 12.65
CA THR A 301 23.63 3.13 12.93
C THR A 301 24.21 4.34 13.67
N GLU A 302 23.84 5.58 13.28
CA GLU A 302 24.45 6.79 13.84
C GLU A 302 23.71 7.28 15.09
N VAL A 303 22.38 7.22 15.12
CA VAL A 303 21.59 7.80 16.23
C VAL A 303 21.28 6.75 17.31
N ARG A 304 20.88 5.54 16.89
CA ARG A 304 20.55 4.48 17.85
C ARG A 304 21.79 3.74 18.36
N ASP A 305 22.59 3.19 17.44
CA ASP A 305 23.68 2.26 17.79
C ASP A 305 24.87 3.00 18.39
N LYS A 306 25.40 4.02 17.70
CA LYS A 306 26.59 4.73 18.15
C LYS A 306 26.33 5.70 19.30
N GLN A 307 25.18 6.39 19.29
CA GLN A 307 24.89 7.43 20.28
C GLN A 307 23.94 6.99 21.38
N GLY A 308 23.28 5.83 21.24
CA GLY A 308 22.32 5.32 22.23
C GLY A 308 21.09 6.22 22.42
N LEU A 309 20.76 7.07 21.43
CA LEU A 309 19.74 8.10 21.58
C LEU A 309 18.33 7.64 21.19
N ALA A 310 18.14 6.44 20.62
CA ALA A 310 16.84 5.98 20.17
C ALA A 310 16.58 4.53 20.53
N TYR A 311 15.36 4.20 20.98
CA TYR A 311 14.87 2.83 21.15
C TYR A 311 14.34 2.28 19.82
N SER A 312 13.62 3.11 19.10
CA SER A 312 13.09 2.81 17.78
C SER A 312 13.40 3.95 16.81
N THR A 313 13.67 3.61 15.58
CA THR A 313 13.89 4.59 14.51
C THR A 313 13.59 3.96 13.16
N GLY A 314 13.22 4.79 12.21
CA GLY A 314 12.94 4.36 10.86
C GLY A 314 12.58 5.52 9.94
N GLY A 315 12.37 5.17 8.68
CA GLY A 315 11.91 6.11 7.67
C GLY A 315 11.03 5.41 6.65
N ALA A 316 10.06 6.14 6.10
CA ALA A 316 9.21 5.62 5.05
C ALA A 316 8.83 6.71 4.04
N TYR A 317 8.57 6.25 2.83
CA TYR A 317 7.99 7.02 1.73
C TYR A 317 6.94 6.15 1.03
N PRO A 318 5.68 6.19 1.50
CA PRO A 318 4.59 5.43 0.90
C PRO A 318 4.33 5.86 -0.54
N SER A 319 3.98 4.88 -1.40
CA SER A 319 3.56 5.15 -2.78
C SER A 319 2.16 5.75 -2.79
N ARG A 320 1.96 6.84 -3.54
CA ARG A 320 0.69 7.57 -3.63
C ARG A 320 0.41 7.98 -5.08
N LEU A 321 -0.87 8.11 -5.41
CA LEU A 321 -1.33 8.67 -6.68
C LEU A 321 -1.04 10.18 -6.75
N GLY A 322 -1.34 10.89 -5.67
CA GLY A 322 -1.05 12.31 -5.49
C GLY A 322 0.29 12.58 -4.80
N PRO A 323 0.48 13.78 -4.23
CA PRO A 323 1.72 14.17 -3.56
C PRO A 323 2.04 13.20 -2.42
N GLY A 324 3.27 12.69 -2.42
CA GLY A 324 3.78 11.77 -1.40
C GLY A 324 4.29 12.50 -0.16
N VAL A 325 4.60 11.74 0.86
CA VAL A 325 5.31 12.20 2.06
C VAL A 325 6.48 11.27 2.35
N LEU A 326 7.66 11.85 2.57
CA LEU A 326 8.81 11.16 3.12
C LEU A 326 8.90 11.55 4.59
N TYR A 327 8.97 10.58 5.50
CA TYR A 327 9.11 10.85 6.92
C TYR A 327 10.15 9.97 7.58
N MET A 328 10.78 10.53 8.62
CA MET A 328 11.67 9.86 9.56
C MET A 328 11.07 9.96 10.95
N HIS A 329 11.27 8.93 11.76
CA HIS A 329 10.80 8.91 13.14
C HIS A 329 11.83 8.32 14.06
N LEU A 330 11.80 8.73 15.33
CA LEU A 330 12.48 8.06 16.42
C LEU A 330 11.66 8.16 17.71
N GLY A 331 11.79 7.10 18.52
CA GLY A 331 11.33 7.05 19.91
C GLY A 331 12.53 7.06 20.84
N THR A 332 12.52 7.92 21.85
CA THR A 332 13.65 8.15 22.77
C THR A 332 13.17 8.36 24.21
N ALA A 333 14.10 8.30 25.16
CA ALA A 333 13.82 8.76 26.53
C ALA A 333 13.56 10.27 26.52
N PRO A 334 12.62 10.80 27.34
CA PRO A 334 12.33 12.23 27.40
C PRO A 334 13.56 13.11 27.60
N ALA A 335 14.47 12.72 28.48
CA ALA A 335 15.72 13.45 28.73
C ALA A 335 16.66 13.54 27.51
N ASN A 336 16.50 12.67 26.53
CA ASN A 336 17.32 12.64 25.32
C ASN A 336 16.64 13.31 24.12
N GLN A 337 15.39 13.78 24.22
CA GLN A 337 14.57 14.26 23.09
C GLN A 337 15.31 15.31 22.25
N VAL A 338 15.85 16.35 22.86
CA VAL A 338 16.55 17.44 22.17
C VAL A 338 17.81 16.93 21.45
N ARG A 339 18.59 16.07 22.10
CA ARG A 339 19.80 15.47 21.53
C ARG A 339 19.47 14.52 20.37
N ALA A 340 18.44 13.70 20.54
CA ALA A 340 18.01 12.75 19.51
C ALA A 340 17.45 13.47 18.27
N GLU A 341 16.68 14.53 18.47
CA GLU A 341 16.22 15.39 17.38
C GLU A 341 17.41 16.04 16.65
N ALA A 342 18.34 16.63 17.38
CA ALA A 342 19.51 17.26 16.78
C ALA A 342 20.38 16.25 15.99
N ALA A 343 20.52 15.02 16.51
CA ALA A 343 21.22 13.94 15.81
C ALA A 343 20.50 13.53 14.52
N MET A 344 19.16 13.38 14.55
CA MET A 344 18.38 13.10 13.34
C MET A 344 18.53 14.22 12.30
N LEU A 345 18.35 15.47 12.70
CA LEU A 345 18.48 16.61 11.79
C LEU A 345 19.92 16.73 11.23
N GLY A 346 20.93 16.39 12.02
CA GLY A 346 22.31 16.31 11.60
C GLY A 346 22.54 15.29 10.47
N GLU A 347 21.90 14.10 10.54
CA GLU A 347 21.98 13.10 9.46
C GLU A 347 21.25 13.54 8.21
N LEU A 348 20.10 14.22 8.34
CA LEU A 348 19.36 14.80 7.22
C LEU A 348 20.19 15.90 6.53
N GLU A 349 20.88 16.74 7.29
CA GLU A 349 21.75 17.76 6.71
C GLU A 349 23.01 17.16 6.06
N ARG A 350 23.58 16.12 6.67
CA ARG A 350 24.75 15.43 6.13
C ARG A 350 24.47 14.80 4.77
N ILE A 351 23.30 14.13 4.58
CA ILE A 351 22.94 13.53 3.28
C ILE A 351 22.59 14.57 2.22
N ARG A 352 22.19 15.79 2.61
CA ARG A 352 21.99 16.93 1.71
C ARG A 352 23.30 17.59 1.26
N ARG A 353 24.35 17.49 2.06
CA ARG A 353 25.64 18.10 1.79
C ARG A 353 26.58 17.15 1.04
N ASP A 354 26.68 15.93 1.52
CA ASP A 354 27.69 14.94 1.11
C ASP A 354 27.03 13.77 0.38
N PRO A 355 27.57 13.34 -0.79
CA PRO A 355 27.07 12.13 -1.46
C PRO A 355 27.15 10.90 -0.56
N VAL A 356 26.22 9.97 -0.72
CA VAL A 356 26.30 8.65 -0.08
C VAL A 356 27.51 7.90 -0.60
N ASN A 357 28.21 7.18 0.27
CA ASN A 357 29.35 6.38 -0.18
C ASN A 357 28.89 5.13 -0.98
N PRO A 358 29.75 4.57 -1.84
CA PRO A 358 29.38 3.45 -2.71
C PRO A 358 28.83 2.22 -1.98
N ALA A 359 29.37 1.90 -0.81
CA ALA A 359 28.92 0.76 -0.02
C ALA A 359 27.53 1.00 0.59
N GLU A 360 27.24 2.21 1.07
CA GLU A 360 25.93 2.63 1.56
C GLU A 360 24.88 2.59 0.46
N LEU A 361 25.19 3.14 -0.72
CA LEU A 361 24.31 3.13 -1.88
C LEU A 361 23.96 1.70 -2.31
N THR A 362 24.97 0.82 -2.41
CA THR A 362 24.80 -0.58 -2.78
C THR A 362 23.87 -1.30 -1.78
N ARG A 363 24.10 -1.10 -0.47
CA ARG A 363 23.24 -1.70 0.57
C ARG A 363 21.80 -1.18 0.52
N ALA A 364 21.60 0.13 0.34
CA ALA A 364 20.28 0.73 0.27
C ALA A 364 19.47 0.17 -0.91
N LYS A 365 20.09 0.07 -2.10
CA LYS A 365 19.46 -0.53 -3.29
C LYS A 365 19.13 -2.01 -3.07
N ALA A 366 20.09 -2.80 -2.58
CA ALA A 366 19.89 -4.22 -2.35
C ALA A 366 18.78 -4.48 -1.33
N TYR A 367 18.74 -3.72 -0.23
CA TYR A 367 17.69 -3.81 0.77
C TYR A 367 16.31 -3.46 0.18
N LEU A 368 16.22 -2.34 -0.54
CA LEU A 368 14.96 -1.88 -1.14
C LEU A 368 14.40 -2.89 -2.15
N LEU A 369 15.24 -3.37 -3.06
CA LEU A 369 14.83 -4.36 -4.07
C LEU A 369 14.54 -5.73 -3.45
N GLY A 370 15.31 -6.13 -2.44
CA GLY A 370 15.05 -7.35 -1.67
C GLY A 370 13.69 -7.32 -0.98
N GLN A 371 13.35 -6.23 -0.29
CA GLN A 371 12.03 -6.06 0.34
C GLN A 371 10.90 -6.06 -0.70
N PHE A 372 11.09 -5.38 -1.83
CA PHE A 372 10.11 -5.36 -2.92
C PHE A 372 9.87 -6.74 -3.53
N ALA A 373 10.93 -7.54 -3.72
CA ALA A 373 10.83 -8.91 -4.20
C ALA A 373 10.16 -9.84 -3.17
N LEU A 374 10.55 -9.72 -1.90
CA LEU A 374 9.98 -10.51 -0.81
C LEU A 374 8.48 -10.23 -0.59
N ASP A 375 8.05 -9.00 -0.76
CA ASP A 375 6.64 -8.63 -0.60
C ASP A 375 5.76 -9.21 -1.72
N ARG A 376 6.32 -9.47 -2.92
CA ARG A 376 5.59 -9.97 -4.10
C ARG A 376 5.61 -11.50 -4.27
N ARG A 377 5.84 -12.27 -3.20
CA ARG A 377 6.00 -13.74 -3.28
C ARG A 377 4.71 -14.53 -3.38
N THR A 378 3.57 -13.98 -2.96
CA THR A 378 2.29 -14.71 -2.90
C THR A 378 1.32 -14.23 -3.97
N ASN A 379 0.40 -15.11 -4.40
CA ASN A 379 -0.66 -14.74 -5.34
C ASN A 379 -1.48 -13.56 -4.83
N ALA A 380 -1.75 -13.47 -3.51
CA ALA A 380 -2.47 -12.34 -2.91
C ALA A 380 -1.71 -11.02 -3.09
N ARG A 381 -0.39 -11.03 -2.89
CA ARG A 381 0.43 -9.81 -3.08
C ARG A 381 0.62 -9.48 -4.55
N LEU A 382 0.74 -10.47 -5.43
CA LEU A 382 0.80 -10.26 -6.88
C LEU A 382 -0.48 -9.61 -7.39
N ALA A 383 -1.65 -10.15 -7.05
CA ALA A 383 -2.95 -9.56 -7.41
C ALA A 383 -3.08 -8.13 -6.87
N TRP A 384 -2.69 -7.92 -5.61
CA TRP A 384 -2.69 -6.60 -5.00
C TRP A 384 -1.82 -5.59 -5.76
N TYR A 385 -0.58 -5.96 -6.09
CA TYR A 385 0.33 -5.07 -6.82
C TYR A 385 -0.13 -4.78 -8.24
N ASP A 386 -0.70 -5.77 -8.93
CA ASP A 386 -1.24 -5.56 -10.28
C ASP A 386 -2.38 -4.53 -10.25
N ALA A 387 -3.33 -4.65 -9.30
CA ALA A 387 -4.40 -3.67 -9.10
C ALA A 387 -3.85 -2.30 -8.65
N PHE A 388 -2.85 -2.28 -7.76
CA PHE A 388 -2.26 -1.07 -7.23
C PHE A 388 -1.52 -0.26 -8.30
N PHE A 389 -0.74 -0.91 -9.16
CA PHE A 389 -0.07 -0.22 -10.27
C PHE A 389 -1.07 0.33 -11.30
N GLU A 390 -2.18 -0.38 -11.53
CA GLU A 390 -3.27 0.10 -12.38
C GLU A 390 -3.99 1.31 -11.77
N VAL A 391 -4.27 1.30 -10.45
CA VAL A 391 -4.85 2.46 -9.73
C VAL A 391 -3.94 3.68 -9.81
N LEU A 392 -2.63 3.47 -9.60
CA LEU A 392 -1.65 4.56 -9.66
C LEU A 392 -1.39 5.06 -11.10
N GLY A 393 -1.92 4.39 -12.13
CA GLY A 393 -1.70 4.75 -13.53
C GLY A 393 -0.25 4.60 -14.00
N VAL A 394 0.57 3.82 -13.27
CA VAL A 394 1.99 3.64 -13.59
C VAL A 394 2.26 2.49 -14.56
N GLY A 395 1.24 1.68 -14.89
CA GLY A 395 1.31 0.57 -15.84
C GLY A 395 1.78 -0.74 -15.22
N LEU A 396 1.44 -1.85 -15.88
CA LEU A 396 1.68 -3.20 -15.37
C LEU A 396 3.15 -3.63 -15.43
N ASP A 397 3.95 -2.96 -16.26
CA ASP A 397 5.41 -3.13 -16.35
C ASP A 397 6.18 -2.33 -15.28
N PHE A 398 5.46 -1.62 -14.40
CA PHE A 398 6.07 -0.75 -13.39
C PHE A 398 7.06 -1.49 -12.49
N ALA A 399 6.77 -2.72 -12.12
CA ALA A 399 7.67 -3.50 -11.27
C ALA A 399 9.08 -3.66 -11.89
N ASP A 400 9.14 -3.96 -13.19
CA ASP A 400 10.41 -4.12 -13.90
C ASP A 400 11.09 -2.77 -14.15
N ARG A 401 10.31 -1.74 -14.51
CA ARG A 401 10.83 -0.38 -14.66
C ARG A 401 11.36 0.18 -13.35
N TYR A 402 10.65 -0.04 -12.25
CA TYR A 402 11.08 0.37 -10.92
C TYR A 402 12.38 -0.31 -10.50
N THR A 403 12.50 -1.62 -10.71
CA THR A 403 13.74 -2.36 -10.43
C THR A 403 14.92 -1.76 -11.17
N ARG A 404 14.80 -1.59 -12.50
CA ARG A 404 15.85 -0.94 -13.31
C ARG A 404 16.14 0.49 -12.88
N ALA A 405 15.10 1.26 -12.54
CA ALA A 405 15.28 2.64 -12.08
C ALA A 405 16.05 2.70 -10.76
N VAL A 406 15.74 1.83 -9.79
CA VAL A 406 16.48 1.75 -8.51
C VAL A 406 17.93 1.33 -8.76
N GLU A 407 18.18 0.35 -9.62
CA GLU A 407 19.54 -0.09 -10.00
C GLU A 407 20.36 1.03 -10.64
N ALA A 408 19.72 1.89 -11.42
CA ALA A 408 20.36 3.02 -12.11
C ALA A 408 20.65 4.22 -11.20
N VAL A 409 20.02 4.37 -10.01
CA VAL A 409 20.22 5.51 -9.12
C VAL A 409 21.70 5.67 -8.76
N THR A 410 22.24 6.87 -8.89
CA THR A 410 23.62 7.23 -8.52
C THR A 410 23.69 7.95 -7.17
N ALA A 411 24.90 8.14 -6.64
CA ALA A 411 25.09 8.93 -5.42
C ALA A 411 24.74 10.41 -5.64
N GLU A 412 24.97 10.92 -6.85
CA GLU A 412 24.59 12.27 -7.29
C GLU A 412 23.08 12.42 -7.37
N ASP A 413 22.32 11.40 -7.82
CA ASP A 413 20.86 11.41 -7.80
C ASP A 413 20.33 11.50 -6.37
N VAL A 414 20.90 10.70 -5.45
CA VAL A 414 20.52 10.75 -4.03
C VAL A 414 20.78 12.13 -3.44
N LEU A 415 21.94 12.73 -3.73
CA LEU A 415 22.29 14.08 -3.28
C LEU A 415 21.35 15.14 -3.85
N ARG A 416 21.04 15.05 -5.15
CA ARG A 416 20.12 15.96 -5.84
C ARG A 416 18.73 15.91 -5.22
N VAL A 417 18.14 14.72 -5.06
CA VAL A 417 16.80 14.58 -4.47
C VAL A 417 16.79 14.93 -2.98
N ALA A 418 17.88 14.69 -2.24
CA ALA A 418 18.01 15.14 -0.87
C ALA A 418 17.97 16.66 -0.76
N ARG A 419 18.67 17.38 -1.64
CA ARG A 419 18.65 18.87 -1.70
C ARG A 419 17.27 19.39 -2.09
N THR A 420 16.59 18.72 -3.01
CA THR A 420 15.28 19.13 -3.52
C THR A 420 14.20 18.93 -2.47
N TYR A 421 14.10 17.73 -1.89
CA TYR A 421 12.93 17.33 -1.09
C TYR A 421 13.15 17.46 0.42
N LEU A 422 14.38 17.53 0.94
CA LEU A 422 14.62 17.71 2.37
C LEU A 422 14.83 19.18 2.77
N ALA A 423 14.38 20.15 1.97
CA ALA A 423 14.63 21.58 2.22
C ALA A 423 13.68 22.20 3.27
N ALA A 424 12.45 21.71 3.37
CA ALA A 424 11.41 22.30 4.20
C ALA A 424 10.83 21.26 5.17
N PRO A 425 11.47 20.98 6.32
CA PRO A 425 11.04 19.98 7.27
C PRO A 425 9.77 20.40 8.02
N THR A 426 8.81 19.50 8.12
CA THR A 426 7.74 19.56 9.13
C THR A 426 8.18 18.69 10.30
N ILE A 427 8.34 19.29 11.46
CA ILE A 427 8.83 18.61 12.67
C ILE A 427 7.70 18.53 13.71
N VAL A 428 7.44 17.33 14.18
CA VAL A 428 6.53 17.12 15.31
C VAL A 428 7.29 16.40 16.41
N THR A 429 7.29 16.98 17.59
CA THR A 429 7.80 16.34 18.80
C THR A 429 6.66 16.11 19.79
N LEU A 430 6.64 14.96 20.44
CA LEU A 430 5.69 14.63 21.50
C LEU A 430 6.47 14.06 22.69
N GLY A 431 6.21 14.58 23.87
CA GLY A 431 6.82 14.14 25.11
C GLY A 431 6.29 14.88 26.31
N PRO A 432 6.77 14.57 27.54
CA PRO A 432 6.45 15.37 28.71
C PRO A 432 7.02 16.79 28.56
N ALA A 433 6.51 17.72 29.38
CA ALA A 433 7.10 19.06 29.49
C ALA A 433 8.60 18.94 29.77
N ALA A 434 9.41 19.78 29.13
CA ALA A 434 10.83 19.88 29.47
C ALA A 434 10.96 20.25 30.95
N GLN A 435 11.71 19.46 31.70
CA GLN A 435 12.06 19.76 33.09
C GLN A 435 13.16 20.80 33.14
#